data_63792c0a01d52b4416b536972fa5aeb1
#
_entry.id   63792c0a01d52b4416b536972fa5aeb1
#
_cell.length_a   1.000
_cell.length_b   1.000
_cell.length_c   1.000
_cell.angle_alpha   90.00
_cell.angle_beta   90.00
_cell.angle_gamma   90.00
#
_symmetry.space_group_name_H-M   'P 1'
#
loop_
_entity.id
_entity.type
_entity.pdbx_description
1 polymer ?
#
loop_
_entity_poly.entity_id
_entity_poly.type
_entity_poly.pdbx_seq_one_letter_code
_entity_poly.pdbx_strand_id
1 'polypeptide(L)'
;MKIAFYAPLKPVDHPIPSGDRQLGEALLKALRILGHDTFVASRFRSFEGRGDGRRQARLAEVGKRLGDRLVRRLSRAERRPDVWFTYHLYHKAPDWLGPNVSRALDIPYVVAEASVAPKQRYGKWALGYQESRNAIASAAATIFFNPVDFAGVRTLRGPARHDEYVPPFLDLSALGATSSTRETEHAGTKRRLRLITVAMMRPGAKLASYRLLADALGRISPANRERMPDWELAVVGDGTARGEVEAAFAQVASHIRFVGFQPPGEVAAWLRSSDLYVWPAIDEAFGMAFIEAQACGLPVIAGNGAGVASVVAANRSGLLAPLGDPAAFAQAIETLMTDGARRRQMAAEAMNYASSQHDLPAAAARINVVLCRAIAEHASTRSTIGRVAPR
;
A
#
# COMPACT_ATOMS: atom_id res chain seq x y z
N MET A 1 -20.85 -13.56 5.49
CA MET A 1 -21.04 -12.42 6.39
C MET A 1 -21.41 -11.18 5.58
N LYS A 2 -22.22 -10.29 6.17
CA LYS A 2 -22.50 -8.98 5.61
C LYS A 2 -21.56 -7.93 6.19
N ILE A 3 -20.75 -7.26 5.35
CA ILE A 3 -19.68 -6.37 5.79
C ILE A 3 -19.97 -4.94 5.37
N ALA A 4 -20.06 -4.02 6.34
CA ALA A 4 -20.14 -2.59 6.11
C ALA A 4 -18.72 -2.01 5.99
N PHE A 5 -18.28 -1.71 4.77
CA PHE A 5 -16.95 -1.19 4.47
C PHE A 5 -16.93 0.35 4.44
N TYR A 6 -15.92 0.94 5.07
CA TYR A 6 -15.71 2.39 5.08
C TYR A 6 -14.23 2.75 4.96
N ALA A 7 -13.91 3.82 4.21
CA ALA A 7 -12.55 4.32 4.02
C ALA A 7 -12.50 5.85 4.25
N PRO A 8 -12.16 6.32 5.47
CA PRO A 8 -12.19 7.74 5.85
C PRO A 8 -11.17 8.61 5.11
N LEU A 9 -10.00 8.08 4.77
CA LEU A 9 -8.96 8.82 4.05
C LEU A 9 -9.36 9.07 2.60
N LYS A 10 -9.74 8.01 1.91
CA LYS A 10 -10.03 8.04 0.48
C LYS A 10 -11.02 6.94 0.12
N PRO A 11 -12.22 7.30 -0.35
CA PRO A 11 -13.16 6.29 -0.85
C PRO A 11 -12.51 5.42 -1.94
N VAL A 12 -12.85 4.14 -1.95
CA VAL A 12 -12.28 3.17 -2.90
C VAL A 12 -12.59 3.46 -4.36
N ASP A 13 -13.68 4.19 -4.62
CA ASP A 13 -14.11 4.66 -5.94
C ASP A 13 -13.67 6.10 -6.25
N HIS A 14 -12.68 6.64 -5.52
CA HIS A 14 -12.18 8.00 -5.75
C HIS A 14 -11.52 8.11 -7.13
N PRO A 15 -11.79 9.18 -7.93
CA PRO A 15 -11.33 9.27 -9.33
C PRO A 15 -9.80 9.29 -9.48
N ILE A 16 -9.07 9.83 -8.50
CA ILE A 16 -7.60 9.94 -8.57
C ILE A 16 -6.95 8.64 -8.11
N PRO A 17 -6.17 7.94 -8.96
CA PRO A 17 -5.42 6.75 -8.57
C PRO A 17 -4.42 7.02 -7.45
N SER A 18 -4.19 6.02 -6.60
CA SER A 18 -3.12 6.03 -5.57
C SER A 18 -2.98 4.63 -4.99
N GLY A 19 -1.83 4.34 -4.34
CA GLY A 19 -1.62 3.09 -3.62
C GLY A 19 -2.70 2.82 -2.57
N ASP A 20 -3.15 3.84 -1.82
CA ASP A 20 -4.27 3.70 -0.86
C ASP A 20 -5.57 3.23 -1.53
N ARG A 21 -5.90 3.80 -2.70
CA ARG A 21 -7.09 3.38 -3.43
C ARG A 21 -6.93 1.93 -3.93
N GLN A 22 -5.78 1.60 -4.50
CA GLN A 22 -5.48 0.27 -5.04
C GLN A 22 -5.58 -0.81 -3.95
N LEU A 23 -5.01 -0.57 -2.77
CA LEU A 23 -5.12 -1.50 -1.64
C LEU A 23 -6.56 -1.58 -1.11
N GLY A 24 -7.29 -0.46 -1.05
CA GLY A 24 -8.71 -0.45 -0.68
C GLY A 24 -9.60 -1.25 -1.64
N GLU A 25 -9.36 -1.16 -2.94
CA GLU A 25 -10.03 -1.96 -3.97
C GLU A 25 -9.68 -3.45 -3.82
N ALA A 26 -8.39 -3.77 -3.57
CA ALA A 26 -7.94 -5.13 -3.32
C ALA A 26 -8.57 -5.72 -2.05
N LEU A 27 -8.70 -4.94 -0.97
CA LEU A 27 -9.42 -5.36 0.25
C LEU A 27 -10.88 -5.69 -0.03
N LEU A 28 -11.60 -4.83 -0.74
CA LEU A 28 -12.99 -5.14 -1.11
C LEU A 28 -13.10 -6.41 -1.95
N LYS A 29 -12.16 -6.61 -2.88
CA LYS A 29 -12.11 -7.81 -3.71
C LYS A 29 -11.79 -9.04 -2.85
N ALA A 30 -10.83 -8.94 -1.92
CA ALA A 30 -10.47 -10.01 -0.99
C ALA A 30 -11.68 -10.47 -0.15
N LEU A 31 -12.47 -9.53 0.35
CA LEU A 31 -13.68 -9.86 1.11
C LEU A 31 -14.74 -10.55 0.24
N ARG A 32 -14.89 -10.14 -1.02
CA ARG A 32 -15.90 -10.69 -1.94
C ARG A 32 -15.57 -12.07 -2.46
N ILE A 33 -14.30 -12.39 -2.76
CA ILE A 33 -13.92 -13.74 -3.24
C ILE A 33 -14.15 -14.82 -2.18
N LEU A 34 -14.24 -14.44 -0.91
CA LEU A 34 -14.59 -15.32 0.22
C LEU A 34 -16.11 -15.51 0.39
N GLY A 35 -16.90 -14.99 -0.54
CA GLY A 35 -18.36 -15.09 -0.47
C GLY A 35 -19.02 -14.13 0.54
N HIS A 36 -18.32 -13.08 0.97
CA HIS A 36 -18.93 -12.07 1.86
C HIS A 36 -19.76 -11.06 1.07
N ASP A 37 -20.95 -10.74 1.59
CA ASP A 37 -21.78 -9.63 1.09
C ASP A 37 -21.21 -8.32 1.60
N THR A 38 -20.43 -7.63 0.75
CA THR A 38 -19.69 -6.42 1.10
C THR A 38 -20.24 -5.19 0.41
N PHE A 39 -20.59 -4.17 1.16
CA PHE A 39 -21.06 -2.90 0.65
C PHE A 39 -20.31 -1.71 1.24
N VAL A 40 -20.14 -0.64 0.45
CA VAL A 40 -19.58 0.64 0.92
C VAL A 40 -20.62 1.35 1.78
N ALA A 41 -20.40 1.42 3.08
CA ALA A 41 -21.34 2.01 4.04
C ALA A 41 -21.48 3.54 3.84
N SER A 42 -20.36 4.23 3.56
CA SER A 42 -20.29 5.66 3.34
C SER A 42 -19.14 6.06 2.43
N ARG A 43 -19.31 7.12 1.64
CA ARG A 43 -18.26 7.83 0.90
C ARG A 43 -17.80 9.10 1.60
N PHE A 44 -18.18 9.29 2.85
CA PHE A 44 -17.76 10.44 3.64
C PHE A 44 -16.24 10.44 3.81
N ARG A 45 -15.59 11.49 3.31
CA ARG A 45 -14.14 11.67 3.43
C ARG A 45 -13.85 12.58 4.63
N SER A 46 -13.26 12.03 5.69
CA SER A 46 -12.90 12.77 6.90
C SER A 46 -11.53 13.47 6.83
N PHE A 47 -10.82 13.32 5.71
CA PHE A 47 -9.46 13.82 5.55
C PHE A 47 -9.36 15.35 5.69
N GLU A 48 -8.51 15.78 6.63
CA GLU A 48 -8.07 17.15 6.83
C GLU A 48 -6.54 17.19 6.87
N GLY A 49 -5.91 17.78 5.85
CA GLY A 49 -4.44 17.73 5.63
C GLY A 49 -3.66 18.96 6.12
N ARG A 50 -4.35 20.06 6.51
CA ARG A 50 -3.72 21.35 6.85
C ARG A 50 -3.60 21.61 8.36
N GLY A 51 -4.32 20.84 9.18
CA GLY A 51 -4.40 21.05 10.62
C GLY A 51 -5.37 22.18 11.01
N ASP A 52 -6.41 22.39 10.20
CA ASP A 52 -7.47 23.36 10.49
C ASP A 52 -8.46 22.78 11.50
N GLY A 53 -8.39 23.24 12.76
CA GLY A 53 -9.23 22.77 13.85
C GLY A 53 -10.73 23.03 13.63
N ARG A 54 -11.12 24.14 12.98
CA ARG A 54 -12.54 24.43 12.66
C ARG A 54 -13.07 23.42 11.64
N ARG A 55 -12.27 23.09 10.64
CA ARG A 55 -12.62 22.08 9.64
C ARG A 55 -12.70 20.68 10.26
N GLN A 56 -11.79 20.32 11.18
CA GLN A 56 -11.87 19.06 11.92
C GLN A 56 -13.16 18.96 12.73
N ALA A 57 -13.52 20.02 13.49
CA ALA A 57 -14.76 20.05 14.25
C ALA A 57 -16.01 19.92 13.37
N ARG A 58 -16.04 20.60 12.22
CA ARG A 58 -17.13 20.47 11.25
C ARG A 58 -17.23 19.06 10.69
N LEU A 59 -16.11 18.42 10.36
CA LEU A 59 -16.07 17.02 9.88
C LEU A 59 -16.57 16.04 10.96
N ALA A 60 -16.22 16.28 12.24
CA ALA A 60 -16.72 15.50 13.37
C ALA A 60 -18.26 15.59 13.47
N GLU A 61 -18.82 16.81 13.40
CA GLU A 61 -20.26 17.01 13.46
C GLU A 61 -21.01 16.37 12.29
N VAL A 62 -20.49 16.53 11.06
CA VAL A 62 -21.04 15.88 9.88
C VAL A 62 -20.98 14.34 10.03
N GLY A 63 -19.84 13.83 10.52
CA GLY A 63 -19.66 12.40 10.78
C GLY A 63 -20.69 11.86 11.78
N LYS A 64 -20.91 12.57 12.90
CA LYS A 64 -21.95 12.19 13.88
C LYS A 64 -23.33 12.10 13.25
N ARG A 65 -23.76 13.13 12.53
CA ARG A 65 -25.08 13.12 11.85
C ARG A 65 -25.22 12.00 10.82
N LEU A 66 -24.15 11.71 10.08
CA LEU A 66 -24.13 10.60 9.11
C LEU A 66 -24.16 9.26 9.83
N GLY A 67 -23.45 9.11 10.95
CA GLY A 67 -23.49 7.93 11.79
C GLY A 67 -24.91 7.62 12.28
N ASP A 68 -25.62 8.62 12.81
CA ASP A 68 -27.02 8.47 13.25
C ASP A 68 -27.96 8.04 12.12
N ARG A 69 -27.76 8.58 10.92
CA ARG A 69 -28.53 8.16 9.73
C ARG A 69 -28.21 6.71 9.33
N LEU A 70 -26.92 6.33 9.41
CA LEU A 70 -26.50 4.96 9.12
C LEU A 70 -27.09 3.98 10.12
N VAL A 71 -27.06 4.29 11.42
CA VAL A 71 -27.70 3.47 12.45
C VAL A 71 -29.15 3.21 12.12
N ARG A 72 -29.97 4.27 11.89
CA ARG A 72 -31.38 4.12 11.52
C ARG A 72 -31.60 3.28 10.27
N ARG A 73 -30.74 3.42 9.25
CA ARG A 73 -30.83 2.67 8.00
C ARG A 73 -30.45 1.19 8.18
N LEU A 74 -29.38 0.93 8.93
CA LEU A 74 -28.80 -0.41 9.08
C LEU A 74 -29.39 -1.21 10.24
N SER A 75 -30.18 -0.61 11.12
CA SER A 75 -30.91 -1.32 12.18
C SER A 75 -32.04 -2.24 11.66
N ARG A 76 -32.48 -2.05 10.42
CA ARG A 76 -33.43 -2.95 9.78
C ARG A 76 -32.78 -4.31 9.53
N ALA A 77 -33.42 -5.41 9.95
CA ALA A 77 -32.86 -6.75 9.93
C ALA A 77 -32.24 -7.15 8.58
N GLU A 78 -32.92 -6.83 7.47
CA GLU A 78 -32.45 -7.13 6.11
C GLU A 78 -31.14 -6.43 5.72
N ARG A 79 -30.82 -5.32 6.35
CA ARG A 79 -29.67 -4.45 6.02
C ARG A 79 -28.58 -4.48 7.08
N ARG A 80 -28.84 -5.10 8.23
CA ARG A 80 -27.89 -5.12 9.35
C ARG A 80 -26.62 -5.87 8.95
N PRO A 81 -25.43 -5.24 9.06
CA PRO A 81 -24.17 -5.92 8.85
C PRO A 81 -23.78 -6.76 10.06
N ASP A 82 -22.96 -7.79 9.82
CA ASP A 82 -22.35 -8.62 10.86
C ASP A 82 -21.09 -7.96 11.45
N VAL A 83 -20.43 -7.08 10.68
CA VAL A 83 -19.20 -6.41 11.06
C VAL A 83 -19.09 -5.05 10.35
N TRP A 84 -18.54 -4.08 11.06
CA TRP A 84 -18.08 -2.83 10.48
C TRP A 84 -16.58 -2.91 10.23
N PHE A 85 -16.15 -2.65 9.01
CA PHE A 85 -14.76 -2.72 8.57
C PHE A 85 -14.28 -1.37 8.06
N THR A 86 -13.34 -0.75 8.79
CA THR A 86 -12.73 0.52 8.40
C THR A 86 -11.34 0.32 7.85
N TYR A 87 -11.06 0.93 6.69
CA TYR A 87 -9.76 0.91 6.05
C TYR A 87 -9.09 2.27 6.09
N HIS A 88 -7.85 2.30 6.55
CA HIS A 88 -6.92 3.43 6.61
C HIS A 88 -7.43 4.60 7.47
N LEU A 89 -7.21 4.49 8.76
CA LEU A 89 -7.52 5.56 9.72
C LEU A 89 -6.28 6.06 10.46
N TYR A 90 -6.17 7.39 10.60
CA TYR A 90 -5.13 8.08 11.36
C TYR A 90 -5.56 9.52 11.69
N HIS A 91 -4.72 10.28 12.39
CA HIS A 91 -5.06 11.62 12.89
C HIS A 91 -5.56 12.64 11.85
N LYS A 92 -5.17 12.52 10.56
CA LYS A 92 -5.69 13.39 9.49
C LYS A 92 -6.96 12.85 8.83
N ALA A 93 -7.30 11.60 9.07
CA ALA A 93 -8.48 10.92 8.53
C ALA A 93 -9.10 10.00 9.59
N PRO A 94 -9.62 10.55 10.70
CA PRO A 94 -10.24 9.77 11.75
C PRO A 94 -11.55 9.15 11.31
N ASP A 95 -11.94 8.03 11.91
CA ASP A 95 -13.23 7.39 11.67
C ASP A 95 -14.31 7.97 12.61
N TRP A 96 -15.07 8.94 12.12
CA TRP A 96 -16.19 9.54 12.83
C TRP A 96 -17.48 8.70 12.80
N LEU A 97 -17.48 7.56 12.06
CA LEU A 97 -18.68 6.74 11.84
C LEU A 97 -18.61 5.42 12.57
N GLY A 98 -17.54 4.65 12.31
CA GLY A 98 -17.42 3.23 12.68
C GLY A 98 -17.65 2.93 14.16
N PRO A 99 -16.95 3.58 15.10
CA PRO A 99 -17.12 3.29 16.52
C PRO A 99 -18.55 3.51 17.03
N ASN A 100 -19.22 4.56 16.56
CA ASN A 100 -20.58 4.87 16.98
C ASN A 100 -21.61 3.93 16.34
N VAL A 101 -21.48 3.67 15.04
CA VAL A 101 -22.38 2.76 14.32
C VAL A 101 -22.26 1.33 14.85
N SER A 102 -21.02 0.85 15.04
CA SER A 102 -20.76 -0.52 15.56
C SER A 102 -21.36 -0.72 16.94
N ARG A 103 -21.16 0.25 17.83
CA ARG A 103 -21.74 0.23 19.19
C ARG A 103 -23.26 0.23 19.17
N ALA A 104 -23.86 1.13 18.39
CA ALA A 104 -25.32 1.26 18.29
C ALA A 104 -26.00 0.03 17.64
N LEU A 105 -25.32 -0.62 16.73
CA LEU A 105 -25.79 -1.85 16.09
C LEU A 105 -25.35 -3.11 16.85
N ASP A 106 -24.54 -2.98 17.90
CA ASP A 106 -23.98 -4.11 18.66
C ASP A 106 -23.34 -5.15 17.70
N ILE A 107 -22.33 -4.69 16.94
CA ILE A 107 -21.53 -5.49 16.01
C ILE A 107 -20.04 -5.20 16.21
N PRO A 108 -19.14 -6.15 15.92
CA PRO A 108 -17.70 -5.90 16.02
C PRO A 108 -17.23 -4.80 15.05
N TYR A 109 -16.29 -3.98 15.54
CA TYR A 109 -15.58 -2.96 14.79
C TYR A 109 -14.18 -3.47 14.46
N VAL A 110 -13.85 -3.58 13.18
CA VAL A 110 -12.54 -4.04 12.70
C VAL A 110 -11.87 -2.92 11.91
N VAL A 111 -10.58 -2.70 12.15
CA VAL A 111 -9.79 -1.66 11.48
C VAL A 111 -8.62 -2.29 10.74
N ALA A 112 -8.49 -1.99 9.47
CA ALA A 112 -7.32 -2.29 8.67
C ALA A 112 -6.53 -1.01 8.37
N GLU A 113 -5.21 -1.04 8.50
CA GLU A 113 -4.31 0.09 8.30
C GLU A 113 -4.62 1.25 9.27
N ALA A 114 -4.17 1.11 10.49
CA ALA A 114 -4.28 2.15 11.51
C ALA A 114 -2.90 2.67 11.90
N SER A 115 -2.73 3.98 12.04
CA SER A 115 -1.49 4.55 12.56
C SER A 115 -1.72 5.53 13.70
N VAL A 116 -0.80 5.52 14.68
CA VAL A 116 -0.81 6.38 15.86
C VAL A 116 0.38 7.32 15.82
N ALA A 117 0.15 8.62 15.86
CA ALA A 117 1.19 9.63 15.84
C ALA A 117 1.20 10.44 17.16
N PRO A 118 1.88 9.98 18.24
CA PRO A 118 1.85 10.61 19.58
C PRO A 118 2.21 12.10 19.58
N LYS A 119 3.08 12.52 18.67
CA LYS A 119 3.45 13.93 18.46
C LYS A 119 2.28 14.85 18.11
N GLN A 120 1.17 14.29 17.66
CA GLN A 120 -0.05 15.04 17.32
C GLN A 120 -1.01 15.21 18.48
N ARG A 121 -0.72 14.66 19.66
CA ARG A 121 -1.57 14.74 20.87
C ARG A 121 -1.95 16.17 21.23
N TYR A 122 -1.01 17.10 21.07
CA TYR A 122 -1.20 18.53 21.38
C TYR A 122 -0.96 19.41 20.13
N GLY A 123 -0.87 18.79 18.96
CA GLY A 123 -0.60 19.47 17.69
C GLY A 123 -1.86 19.94 16.97
N LYS A 124 -1.66 20.40 15.74
CA LYS A 124 -2.74 20.90 14.87
C LYS A 124 -3.84 19.87 14.60
N TRP A 125 -3.58 18.59 14.78
CA TRP A 125 -4.53 17.49 14.61
C TRP A 125 -4.94 16.83 15.93
N ALA A 126 -4.89 17.55 17.05
CA ALA A 126 -5.23 17.00 18.36
C ALA A 126 -6.62 16.36 18.40
N LEU A 127 -7.63 16.99 17.79
CA LEU A 127 -8.98 16.45 17.70
C LEU A 127 -9.02 15.13 16.91
N GLY A 128 -8.44 15.12 15.70
CA GLY A 128 -8.38 13.91 14.86
C GLY A 128 -7.51 12.82 15.49
N TYR A 129 -6.42 13.18 16.19
CA TYR A 129 -5.59 12.25 16.94
C TYR A 129 -6.38 11.55 18.05
N GLN A 130 -7.12 12.32 18.86
CA GLN A 130 -7.90 11.75 19.96
C GLN A 130 -8.98 10.80 19.44
N GLU A 131 -9.67 11.16 18.37
CA GLU A 131 -10.70 10.31 17.78
C GLU A 131 -10.12 9.04 17.15
N SER A 132 -9.04 9.16 16.38
CA SER A 132 -8.36 7.98 15.83
C SER A 132 -7.89 7.04 16.92
N ARG A 133 -7.34 7.58 18.02
CA ARG A 133 -6.92 6.81 19.17
C ARG A 133 -8.10 6.08 19.83
N ASN A 134 -9.25 6.74 20.01
CA ASN A 134 -10.46 6.16 20.57
C ASN A 134 -11.01 5.04 19.65
N ALA A 135 -11.04 5.29 18.35
CA ALA A 135 -11.47 4.32 17.35
C ALA A 135 -10.60 3.06 17.38
N ILE A 136 -9.28 3.22 17.35
CA ILE A 136 -8.32 2.10 17.40
C ILE A 136 -8.49 1.31 18.72
N ALA A 137 -8.60 2.00 19.86
CA ALA A 137 -8.76 1.35 21.16
C ALA A 137 -10.08 0.56 21.28
N SER A 138 -11.15 1.01 20.62
CA SER A 138 -12.45 0.36 20.61
C SER A 138 -12.58 -0.81 19.62
N ALA A 139 -11.62 -0.96 18.68
CA ALA A 139 -11.69 -2.00 17.67
C ALA A 139 -11.61 -3.41 18.30
N ALA A 140 -12.44 -4.34 17.84
CA ALA A 140 -12.38 -5.74 18.20
C ALA A 140 -11.10 -6.40 17.67
N ALA A 141 -10.71 -6.05 16.43
CA ALA A 141 -9.46 -6.51 15.82
C ALA A 141 -8.85 -5.41 14.96
N THR A 142 -7.50 -5.46 14.76
CA THR A 142 -6.79 -4.62 13.82
C THR A 142 -5.94 -5.45 12.85
N ILE A 143 -5.87 -4.99 11.61
CA ILE A 143 -5.07 -5.59 10.54
C ILE A 143 -4.02 -4.56 10.12
N PHE A 144 -2.77 -4.96 10.05
CA PHE A 144 -1.65 -4.11 9.65
C PHE A 144 -1.07 -4.58 8.33
N PHE A 145 -0.74 -3.64 7.46
CA PHE A 145 0.03 -3.90 6.25
C PHE A 145 1.47 -3.42 6.40
N ASN A 146 1.76 -2.60 7.43
CA ASN A 146 3.08 -2.08 7.74
C ASN A 146 3.50 -2.46 9.17
N PRO A 147 4.61 -3.20 9.36
CA PRO A 147 5.11 -3.57 10.69
C PRO A 147 5.44 -2.36 11.59
N VAL A 148 5.77 -1.20 11.00
CA VAL A 148 6.12 0.01 11.77
C VAL A 148 4.92 0.55 12.55
N ASP A 149 3.72 0.52 11.99
CA ASP A 149 2.51 0.99 12.67
C ASP A 149 2.05 0.06 13.79
N PHE A 150 2.42 -1.22 13.72
CA PHE A 150 2.04 -2.24 14.69
C PHE A 150 2.45 -1.88 16.12
N ALA A 151 3.69 -1.42 16.33
CA ALA A 151 4.19 -1.10 17.66
C ALA A 151 3.37 0.01 18.35
N GLY A 152 3.04 1.07 17.62
CA GLY A 152 2.23 2.19 18.14
C GLY A 152 0.80 1.80 18.49
N VAL A 153 0.17 0.98 17.67
CA VAL A 153 -1.19 0.50 17.89
C VAL A 153 -1.24 -0.51 19.04
N ARG A 154 -0.28 -1.44 19.11
CA ARG A 154 -0.19 -2.43 20.18
C ARG A 154 -0.03 -1.79 21.57
N THR A 155 0.77 -0.72 21.67
CA THR A 155 0.90 0.05 22.91
C THR A 155 -0.44 0.63 23.37
N LEU A 156 -1.31 1.02 22.44
CA LEU A 156 -2.62 1.60 22.73
C LEU A 156 -3.66 0.52 23.11
N ARG A 157 -3.63 -0.64 22.47
CA ARG A 157 -4.65 -1.69 22.60
C ARG A 157 -4.34 -2.71 23.69
N GLY A 158 -3.08 -2.86 24.07
CA GLY A 158 -2.59 -3.90 24.98
C GLY A 158 -2.42 -5.27 24.30
N PRO A 159 -1.78 -6.24 24.99
CA PRO A 159 -1.37 -7.52 24.41
C PRO A 159 -2.53 -8.52 24.17
N ALA A 160 -3.67 -8.33 24.82
CA ALA A 160 -4.80 -9.29 24.77
C ALA A 160 -5.75 -9.08 23.56
N ARG A 161 -5.42 -8.19 22.64
CA ARG A 161 -6.26 -7.88 21.48
C ARG A 161 -5.74 -8.58 20.23
N HIS A 162 -6.65 -8.91 19.31
CA HIS A 162 -6.30 -9.53 18.04
C HIS A 162 -5.77 -8.49 17.06
N ASP A 163 -4.49 -8.56 16.82
CA ASP A 163 -3.76 -7.71 15.90
C ASP A 163 -3.02 -8.62 14.92
N GLU A 164 -3.32 -8.54 13.62
CA GLU A 164 -2.78 -9.42 12.59
C GLU A 164 -2.00 -8.63 11.56
N TYR A 165 -0.79 -9.10 11.25
CA TYR A 165 -0.01 -8.59 10.13
C TYR A 165 -0.38 -9.35 8.84
N VAL A 166 -0.88 -8.63 7.87
CA VAL A 166 -1.11 -9.10 6.51
C VAL A 166 -0.18 -8.33 5.60
N PRO A 167 0.76 -8.96 4.88
CA PRO A 167 1.59 -8.25 3.91
C PRO A 167 0.73 -7.46 2.91
N PRO A 168 1.16 -6.28 2.45
CA PRO A 168 0.49 -5.57 1.37
C PRO A 168 0.29 -6.49 0.17
N PHE A 169 -0.85 -6.44 -0.49
CA PHE A 169 -1.22 -7.40 -1.52
C PHE A 169 -1.97 -6.76 -2.68
N LEU A 170 -1.97 -7.43 -3.81
CA LEU A 170 -2.67 -7.06 -5.04
C LEU A 170 -3.40 -8.26 -5.61
N ASP A 171 -4.33 -7.98 -6.49
CA ASP A 171 -4.87 -8.99 -7.40
C ASP A 171 -3.86 -9.22 -8.54
N LEU A 172 -2.98 -10.18 -8.36
CA LEU A 172 -1.95 -10.47 -9.35
C LEU A 172 -2.52 -11.05 -10.64
N SER A 173 -3.73 -11.64 -10.62
CA SER A 173 -4.39 -12.13 -11.82
C SER A 173 -4.70 -11.02 -12.83
N ALA A 174 -4.89 -9.79 -12.35
CA ALA A 174 -5.13 -8.63 -13.19
C ALA A 174 -3.89 -8.17 -13.99
N LEU A 175 -2.69 -8.59 -13.58
CA LEU A 175 -1.46 -8.28 -14.30
C LEU A 175 -1.25 -9.18 -15.55
N GLY A 176 -2.13 -10.17 -15.76
CA GLY A 176 -2.05 -11.15 -16.83
C GLY A 176 -1.03 -12.27 -16.56
N ALA A 177 -1.26 -13.43 -17.18
CA ALA A 177 -0.29 -14.51 -17.10
C ALA A 177 1.05 -14.02 -17.67
N THR A 178 2.11 -14.17 -16.92
CA THR A 178 3.47 -14.04 -17.42
C THR A 178 3.71 -15.24 -18.36
N SER A 179 3.32 -15.09 -19.64
CA SER A 179 3.93 -15.94 -20.65
C SER A 179 5.41 -15.57 -20.64
N SER A 180 6.26 -16.52 -20.38
CA SER A 180 7.72 -16.40 -20.32
C SER A 180 8.36 -16.15 -21.69
N THR A 181 7.71 -15.38 -22.54
CA THR A 181 8.30 -14.88 -23.79
C THR A 181 9.12 -13.62 -23.51
N ARG A 182 9.97 -13.67 -22.48
CA ARG A 182 11.24 -12.95 -22.62
C ARG A 182 11.95 -13.68 -23.74
N GLU A 183 12.10 -13.00 -24.88
CA GLU A 183 12.92 -13.50 -25.98
C GLU A 183 14.21 -14.03 -25.37
N THR A 184 14.39 -15.35 -25.46
CA THR A 184 15.63 -16.00 -25.11
C THR A 184 16.72 -15.26 -25.86
N GLU A 185 17.72 -14.75 -25.14
CA GLU A 185 18.88 -14.09 -25.72
C GLU A 185 19.38 -14.96 -26.85
N HIS A 186 19.11 -14.57 -28.09
CA HIS A 186 19.75 -15.19 -29.23
C HIS A 186 21.22 -14.85 -29.11
N ALA A 187 22.05 -15.85 -28.92
CA ALA A 187 23.49 -15.71 -28.81
C ALA A 187 23.99 -14.90 -30.03
N GLY A 188 24.39 -13.65 -29.82
CA GLY A 188 24.97 -12.79 -30.83
C GLY A 188 24.51 -11.36 -30.94
N THR A 189 23.35 -10.98 -30.44
CA THR A 189 22.91 -9.57 -30.41
C THR A 189 23.01 -8.99 -29.02
N LYS A 190 23.85 -7.95 -28.81
CA LYS A 190 23.89 -7.15 -27.57
C LYS A 190 22.55 -6.43 -27.41
N ARG A 191 21.59 -7.08 -26.75
CA ARG A 191 20.30 -6.47 -26.46
C ARG A 191 20.47 -5.35 -25.43
N ARG A 192 19.85 -4.20 -25.69
CA ARG A 192 19.74 -3.09 -24.75
C ARG A 192 18.95 -3.50 -23.51
N LEU A 193 19.51 -3.30 -22.30
CA LEU A 193 18.80 -3.55 -21.05
C LEU A 193 17.74 -2.48 -20.81
N ARG A 194 16.55 -2.91 -20.45
CA ARG A 194 15.42 -2.02 -20.17
C ARG A 194 15.18 -1.92 -18.68
N LEU A 195 15.53 -0.77 -18.12
CA LEU A 195 15.17 -0.40 -16.76
C LEU A 195 13.81 0.30 -16.79
N ILE A 196 13.06 0.20 -15.70
CA ILE A 196 11.77 0.87 -15.56
C ILE A 196 11.58 1.43 -14.17
N THR A 197 10.93 2.59 -14.08
CA THR A 197 10.35 3.14 -12.86
C THR A 197 8.90 3.54 -13.12
N VAL A 198 8.02 3.27 -12.14
CA VAL A 198 6.60 3.61 -12.21
C VAL A 198 6.24 4.43 -10.97
N ALA A 199 6.10 5.74 -11.14
CA ALA A 199 5.76 6.63 -10.02
C ALA A 199 5.11 7.93 -10.48
N MET A 200 4.23 8.50 -9.65
CA MET A 200 3.68 9.84 -9.88
C MET A 200 4.78 10.90 -9.73
N MET A 201 4.79 11.91 -10.61
CA MET A 201 5.70 13.04 -10.53
C MET A 201 5.11 14.14 -9.64
N ARG A 202 5.29 13.98 -8.31
CA ARG A 202 4.79 14.94 -7.30
C ARG A 202 5.96 15.57 -6.54
N PRO A 203 5.82 16.84 -6.10
CA PRO A 203 6.76 17.46 -5.16
C PRO A 203 6.94 16.62 -3.88
N GLY A 204 8.06 16.83 -3.19
CA GLY A 204 8.39 16.12 -1.96
C GLY A 204 9.09 14.78 -2.23
N ALA A 205 8.74 13.73 -1.50
CA ALA A 205 9.42 12.43 -1.49
C ALA A 205 9.54 11.78 -2.89
N LYS A 206 8.51 11.93 -3.75
CA LYS A 206 8.57 11.39 -5.11
C LYS A 206 9.62 12.11 -5.96
N LEU A 207 9.64 13.44 -5.94
CA LEU A 207 10.67 14.23 -6.65
C LEU A 207 12.07 13.95 -6.08
N ALA A 208 12.21 13.83 -4.76
CA ALA A 208 13.48 13.45 -4.13
C ALA A 208 13.97 12.07 -4.60
N SER A 209 13.07 11.10 -4.74
CA SER A 209 13.39 9.77 -5.29
C SER A 209 13.84 9.85 -6.75
N TYR A 210 13.17 10.66 -7.59
CA TYR A 210 13.61 10.86 -8.97
C TYR A 210 15.01 11.52 -9.06
N ARG A 211 15.28 12.53 -8.23
CA ARG A 211 16.60 13.20 -8.17
C ARG A 211 17.70 12.23 -7.75
N LEU A 212 17.44 11.39 -6.75
CA LEU A 212 18.38 10.35 -6.32
C LEU A 212 18.62 9.32 -7.43
N LEU A 213 17.57 8.88 -8.11
CA LEU A 213 17.70 7.95 -9.24
C LEU A 213 18.54 8.56 -10.37
N ALA A 214 18.30 9.82 -10.72
CA ALA A 214 19.05 10.53 -11.75
C ALA A 214 20.54 10.68 -11.37
N ASP A 215 20.84 11.04 -10.11
CA ASP A 215 22.21 11.11 -9.60
C ASP A 215 22.90 9.73 -9.63
N ALA A 216 22.21 8.68 -9.20
CA ALA A 216 22.75 7.31 -9.25
C ALA A 216 23.07 6.86 -10.69
N LEU A 217 22.17 7.14 -11.65
CA LEU A 217 22.40 6.79 -13.05
C LEU A 217 23.55 7.61 -13.66
N GLY A 218 23.71 8.88 -13.27
CA GLY A 218 24.84 9.70 -13.66
C GLY A 218 26.20 9.21 -13.14
N ARG A 219 26.19 8.44 -12.06
CA ARG A 219 27.41 7.84 -11.44
C ARG A 219 27.79 6.51 -12.05
N ILE A 220 26.93 5.88 -12.86
CA ILE A 220 27.25 4.61 -13.53
C ILE A 220 28.53 4.79 -14.33
N SER A 221 29.59 4.11 -13.92
CA SER A 221 30.98 4.43 -14.25
C SER A 221 31.31 4.27 -15.72
N PRO A 222 31.91 5.30 -16.37
CA PRO A 222 32.52 5.16 -17.68
C PRO A 222 33.61 4.08 -17.74
N ALA A 223 34.31 3.83 -16.62
CA ALA A 223 35.36 2.81 -16.54
C ALA A 223 34.83 1.38 -16.75
N ASN A 224 33.55 1.14 -16.52
CA ASN A 224 32.89 -0.16 -16.74
C ASN A 224 32.21 -0.25 -18.13
N ARG A 225 32.31 0.77 -19.00
CA ARG A 225 31.59 0.79 -20.30
C ARG A 225 31.85 -0.40 -21.21
N GLU A 226 33.02 -0.99 -21.16
CA GLU A 226 33.33 -2.20 -21.97
C GLU A 226 32.57 -3.45 -21.45
N ARG A 227 32.22 -3.48 -20.16
CA ARG A 227 31.48 -4.58 -19.51
C ARG A 227 29.99 -4.28 -19.33
N MET A 228 29.60 -3.01 -19.42
CA MET A 228 28.20 -2.59 -19.26
C MET A 228 27.43 -2.81 -20.56
N PRO A 229 26.29 -3.48 -20.50
CA PRO A 229 25.39 -3.52 -21.65
C PRO A 229 24.84 -2.11 -21.92
N ASP A 230 24.45 -1.84 -23.17
CA ASP A 230 23.65 -0.66 -23.47
C ASP A 230 22.31 -0.73 -22.71
N TRP A 231 21.80 0.41 -22.27
CA TRP A 231 20.61 0.46 -21.42
C TRP A 231 19.71 1.66 -21.73
N GLU A 232 18.46 1.53 -21.38
CA GLU A 232 17.47 2.62 -21.34
C GLU A 232 16.62 2.54 -20.07
N LEU A 233 16.17 3.68 -19.56
CA LEU A 233 15.19 3.77 -18.48
C LEU A 233 13.87 4.30 -19.02
N ALA A 234 12.81 3.51 -18.91
CA ALA A 234 11.45 3.97 -19.09
C ALA A 234 10.92 4.58 -17.79
N VAL A 235 10.52 5.86 -17.85
CA VAL A 235 9.90 6.57 -16.73
C VAL A 235 8.40 6.65 -16.99
N VAL A 236 7.64 5.80 -16.31
CA VAL A 236 6.18 5.69 -16.42
C VAL A 236 5.52 6.48 -15.29
N GLY A 237 4.74 7.47 -15.65
CA GLY A 237 4.03 8.34 -14.72
C GLY A 237 4.02 9.79 -15.19
N ASP A 238 3.24 10.60 -14.49
CA ASP A 238 3.09 12.02 -14.76
C ASP A 238 2.74 12.77 -13.48
N GLY A 239 2.72 14.10 -13.54
CA GLY A 239 2.31 14.92 -12.41
C GLY A 239 2.87 16.34 -12.44
N THR A 240 2.54 17.10 -11.39
CA THR A 240 2.85 18.53 -11.32
C THR A 240 4.35 18.87 -11.26
N ALA A 241 5.19 17.89 -10.91
CA ALA A 241 6.65 18.05 -10.85
C ALA A 241 7.37 17.53 -12.12
N ARG A 242 6.65 17.26 -13.24
CA ARG A 242 7.24 16.66 -14.44
C ARG A 242 8.46 17.42 -14.95
N GLY A 243 8.38 18.73 -15.07
CA GLY A 243 9.52 19.55 -15.57
C GLY A 243 10.76 19.45 -14.66
N GLU A 244 10.56 19.38 -13.33
CA GLU A 244 11.66 19.19 -12.38
C GLU A 244 12.26 17.78 -12.47
N VAL A 245 11.44 16.78 -12.76
CA VAL A 245 11.90 15.40 -12.97
C VAL A 245 12.70 15.31 -14.26
N GLU A 246 12.20 15.86 -15.37
CA GLU A 246 12.92 15.89 -16.66
C GLU A 246 14.27 16.61 -16.53
N ALA A 247 14.31 17.75 -15.85
CA ALA A 247 15.54 18.48 -15.57
C ALA A 247 16.56 17.67 -14.74
N ALA A 248 16.09 16.87 -13.78
CA ALA A 248 16.97 16.02 -12.98
C ALA A 248 17.73 14.98 -13.82
N PHE A 249 17.12 14.46 -14.88
CA PHE A 249 17.73 13.45 -15.77
C PHE A 249 18.57 14.05 -16.93
N ALA A 250 18.78 15.36 -16.97
CA ALA A 250 19.47 16.04 -18.11
C ALA A 250 20.84 15.43 -18.45
N GLN A 251 21.63 15.00 -17.44
CA GLN A 251 22.97 14.43 -17.66
C GLN A 251 22.94 13.04 -18.35
N VAL A 252 21.84 12.34 -18.25
CA VAL A 252 21.65 10.98 -18.81
C VAL A 252 20.48 10.92 -19.79
N ALA A 253 20.06 12.07 -20.32
CA ALA A 253 18.85 12.21 -21.13
C ALA A 253 18.79 11.26 -22.34
N SER A 254 19.94 10.91 -22.96
CA SER A 254 20.02 9.96 -24.08
C SER A 254 19.59 8.54 -23.73
N HIS A 255 19.54 8.19 -22.44
CA HIS A 255 19.12 6.89 -21.94
C HIS A 255 17.70 6.89 -21.36
N ILE A 256 17.02 8.06 -21.32
CA ILE A 256 15.75 8.22 -20.63
C ILE A 256 14.59 8.33 -21.62
N ARG A 257 13.56 7.53 -21.40
CA ARG A 257 12.30 7.60 -22.12
C ARG A 257 11.16 7.97 -21.17
N PHE A 258 10.68 9.19 -21.24
CA PHE A 258 9.49 9.61 -20.50
C PHE A 258 8.23 9.11 -21.21
N VAL A 259 7.53 8.16 -20.61
CA VAL A 259 6.35 7.50 -21.18
C VAL A 259 5.07 8.27 -20.88
N GLY A 260 5.04 9.03 -19.77
CA GLY A 260 3.85 9.71 -19.30
C GLY A 260 2.93 8.77 -18.49
N PHE A 261 1.73 9.25 -18.20
CA PHE A 261 0.71 8.46 -17.52
C PHE A 261 0.27 7.27 -18.38
N GLN A 262 0.18 6.10 -17.76
CA GLN A 262 -0.33 4.88 -18.39
C GLN A 262 -1.47 4.28 -17.55
N PRO A 263 -2.50 3.71 -18.17
CA PRO A 263 -3.51 2.94 -17.44
C PRO A 263 -2.91 1.61 -16.93
N PRO A 264 -3.51 0.97 -15.90
CA PRO A 264 -2.93 -0.20 -15.24
C PRO A 264 -2.53 -1.37 -16.19
N GLY A 265 -3.33 -1.65 -17.20
CA GLY A 265 -3.01 -2.71 -18.18
C GLY A 265 -1.75 -2.41 -19.00
N GLU A 266 -1.56 -1.16 -19.38
CA GLU A 266 -0.37 -0.70 -20.10
C GLU A 266 0.87 -0.68 -19.17
N VAL A 267 0.71 -0.29 -17.90
CA VAL A 267 1.78 -0.39 -16.90
C VAL A 267 2.29 -1.83 -16.80
N ALA A 268 1.39 -2.80 -16.75
CA ALA A 268 1.77 -4.22 -16.72
C ALA A 268 2.53 -4.64 -17.99
N ALA A 269 2.15 -4.13 -19.18
CA ALA A 269 2.87 -4.40 -20.42
C ALA A 269 4.29 -3.80 -20.40
N TRP A 270 4.44 -2.56 -19.91
CA TRP A 270 5.75 -1.93 -19.72
C TRP A 270 6.64 -2.72 -18.75
N LEU A 271 6.08 -3.14 -17.60
CA LEU A 271 6.80 -3.98 -16.64
C LEU A 271 7.27 -5.29 -17.28
N ARG A 272 6.40 -6.03 -17.96
CA ARG A 272 6.77 -7.30 -18.62
C ARG A 272 7.85 -7.15 -19.70
N SER A 273 7.90 -5.99 -20.37
CA SER A 273 8.90 -5.72 -21.41
C SER A 273 10.24 -5.21 -20.86
N SER A 274 10.36 -5.02 -19.55
CA SER A 274 11.56 -4.52 -18.88
C SER A 274 12.38 -5.63 -18.23
N ASP A 275 13.61 -5.32 -17.81
CA ASP A 275 14.55 -6.27 -17.21
C ASP A 275 14.82 -5.99 -15.72
N LEU A 276 14.71 -4.73 -15.28
CA LEU A 276 14.98 -4.29 -13.93
C LEU A 276 13.98 -3.19 -13.53
N TYR A 277 13.43 -3.28 -12.33
CA TYR A 277 12.68 -2.19 -11.71
C TYR A 277 13.57 -1.40 -10.77
N VAL A 278 13.68 -0.07 -10.96
CA VAL A 278 14.58 0.79 -10.18
C VAL A 278 13.81 1.95 -9.55
N TRP A 279 13.77 2.03 -8.22
CA TRP A 279 13.11 3.12 -7.51
C TRP A 279 13.70 3.35 -6.12
N PRO A 280 14.31 4.52 -5.82
CA PRO A 280 14.93 4.82 -4.53
C PRO A 280 13.98 4.86 -3.34
N ALA A 281 12.69 5.11 -3.55
CA ALA A 281 11.62 4.97 -2.58
C ALA A 281 11.79 5.80 -1.29
N ILE A 282 12.18 7.06 -1.40
CA ILE A 282 12.27 7.98 -0.26
C ILE A 282 10.86 8.16 0.33
N ASP A 283 10.72 7.97 1.65
CA ASP A 283 9.44 8.05 2.39
C ASP A 283 8.31 7.23 1.77
N GLU A 284 8.63 6.06 1.20
CA GLU A 284 7.64 5.14 0.63
C GLU A 284 7.03 4.25 1.73
N ALA A 285 5.70 4.22 1.82
CA ALA A 285 5.02 3.39 2.81
C ALA A 285 5.18 1.89 2.53
N PHE A 286 4.96 1.45 1.28
CA PHE A 286 5.14 0.07 0.81
C PHE A 286 5.74 0.03 -0.59
N GLY A 287 5.22 0.88 -1.49
CA GLY A 287 5.55 0.85 -2.91
C GLY A 287 4.83 -0.30 -3.62
N MET A 288 3.52 -0.19 -3.83
CA MET A 288 2.71 -1.22 -4.52
C MET A 288 3.28 -1.58 -5.89
N ALA A 289 3.93 -0.63 -6.58
CA ALA A 289 4.61 -0.87 -7.85
C ALA A 289 5.77 -1.89 -7.75
N PHE A 290 6.36 -2.11 -6.57
CA PHE A 290 7.33 -3.17 -6.36
C PHE A 290 6.68 -4.56 -6.44
N ILE A 291 5.47 -4.70 -5.90
CA ILE A 291 4.72 -5.95 -5.97
C ILE A 291 4.32 -6.23 -7.43
N GLU A 292 3.85 -5.20 -8.16
CA GLU A 292 3.53 -5.30 -9.59
C GLU A 292 4.75 -5.70 -10.41
N ALA A 293 5.91 -5.07 -10.17
CA ALA A 293 7.16 -5.37 -10.85
C ALA A 293 7.60 -6.82 -10.59
N GLN A 294 7.62 -7.24 -9.32
CA GLN A 294 7.99 -8.62 -8.95
C GLN A 294 7.05 -9.65 -9.55
N ALA A 295 5.74 -9.40 -9.54
CA ALA A 295 4.76 -10.28 -10.17
C ALA A 295 4.96 -10.40 -11.70
N CYS A 296 5.49 -9.34 -12.34
CA CYS A 296 5.91 -9.36 -13.74
C CYS A 296 7.32 -9.97 -13.95
N GLY A 297 7.94 -10.54 -12.91
CA GLY A 297 9.26 -11.16 -12.97
C GLY A 297 10.43 -10.17 -13.07
N LEU A 298 10.29 -8.96 -12.53
CA LEU A 298 11.37 -7.99 -12.47
C LEU A 298 12.06 -8.04 -11.11
N PRO A 299 13.38 -8.25 -11.05
CA PRO A 299 14.11 -7.97 -9.82
C PRO A 299 14.06 -6.47 -9.54
N VAL A 300 13.94 -6.14 -8.25
CA VAL A 300 13.76 -4.75 -7.78
C VAL A 300 15.07 -4.21 -7.23
N ILE A 301 15.41 -2.97 -7.56
CA ILE A 301 16.42 -2.18 -6.86
C ILE A 301 15.72 -1.02 -6.16
N ALA A 302 15.82 -0.97 -4.83
CA ALA A 302 15.12 0.01 -4.02
C ALA A 302 15.96 0.53 -2.85
N GLY A 303 15.55 1.66 -2.26
CA GLY A 303 16.10 2.12 -0.99
C GLY A 303 15.59 1.28 0.18
N ASN A 304 16.44 0.98 1.15
CA ASN A 304 16.13 0.14 2.30
C ASN A 304 15.28 0.89 3.36
N GLY A 305 14.06 1.25 2.98
CA GLY A 305 13.05 1.75 3.89
C GLY A 305 12.26 0.62 4.56
N ALA A 306 11.80 0.84 5.80
CA ALA A 306 11.10 -0.20 6.57
C ALA A 306 9.85 -0.75 5.84
N GLY A 307 9.08 0.11 5.15
CA GLY A 307 7.94 -0.31 4.36
C GLY A 307 8.36 -1.09 3.10
N VAL A 308 9.43 -0.67 2.43
CA VAL A 308 9.97 -1.33 1.23
C VAL A 308 10.50 -2.73 1.57
N ALA A 309 11.20 -2.88 2.70
CA ALA A 309 11.71 -4.17 3.17
C ALA A 309 10.59 -5.18 3.50
N SER A 310 9.35 -4.72 3.66
CA SER A 310 8.19 -5.60 3.84
C SER A 310 7.65 -6.19 2.53
N VAL A 311 8.01 -5.61 1.38
CA VAL A 311 7.53 -6.04 0.05
C VAL A 311 8.65 -6.47 -0.90
N VAL A 312 9.92 -6.25 -0.54
CA VAL A 312 11.09 -6.70 -1.31
C VAL A 312 11.96 -7.59 -0.43
N ALA A 313 12.10 -8.86 -0.78
CA ALA A 313 12.99 -9.79 -0.10
C ALA A 313 14.45 -9.51 -0.51
N ALA A 314 15.20 -8.86 0.39
CA ALA A 314 16.60 -8.47 0.13
C ALA A 314 17.47 -9.65 -0.32
N ASN A 315 18.27 -9.44 -1.36
CA ASN A 315 19.14 -10.43 -2.01
C ASN A 315 18.42 -11.66 -2.63
N ARG A 316 17.09 -11.70 -2.59
CA ARG A 316 16.28 -12.76 -3.20
C ARG A 316 15.44 -12.18 -4.35
N SER A 317 14.49 -11.31 -4.06
CA SER A 317 13.63 -10.69 -5.07
C SER A 317 14.16 -9.33 -5.55
N GLY A 318 15.20 -8.79 -4.91
CA GLY A 318 15.81 -7.52 -5.26
C GLY A 318 17.02 -7.15 -4.39
N LEU A 319 17.61 -6.00 -4.70
CA LEU A 319 18.68 -5.38 -3.92
C LEU A 319 18.15 -4.13 -3.22
N LEU A 320 18.49 -4.02 -1.93
CA LEU A 320 18.14 -2.85 -1.11
C LEU A 320 19.41 -2.04 -0.81
N ALA A 321 19.46 -0.82 -1.34
CA ALA A 321 20.54 0.13 -1.05
C ALA A 321 20.21 0.98 0.19
N PRO A 322 21.20 1.49 0.94
CA PRO A 322 20.96 2.44 2.02
C PRO A 322 20.12 3.64 1.54
N LEU A 323 19.18 4.09 2.39
CA LEU A 323 18.33 5.23 2.05
C LEU A 323 19.15 6.50 1.84
N GLY A 324 18.87 7.20 0.75
CA GLY A 324 19.51 8.49 0.47
C GLY A 324 20.95 8.38 -0.08
N ASP A 325 21.45 7.17 -0.35
CA ASP A 325 22.79 6.95 -0.89
C ASP A 325 22.76 6.64 -2.41
N PRO A 326 23.01 7.63 -3.27
CA PRO A 326 23.02 7.43 -4.71
C PRO A 326 24.19 6.59 -5.21
N ALA A 327 25.33 6.54 -4.49
CA ALA A 327 26.47 5.72 -4.89
C ALA A 327 26.19 4.24 -4.66
N ALA A 328 25.67 3.88 -3.48
CA ALA A 328 25.24 2.51 -3.21
C ALA A 328 24.09 2.07 -4.14
N PHE A 329 23.19 2.97 -4.48
CA PHE A 329 22.10 2.70 -5.44
C PHE A 329 22.64 2.44 -6.84
N ALA A 330 23.61 3.25 -7.32
CA ALA A 330 24.30 3.03 -8.59
C ALA A 330 25.00 1.67 -8.62
N GLN A 331 25.72 1.31 -7.56
CA GLN A 331 26.40 0.01 -7.46
C GLN A 331 25.41 -1.18 -7.53
N ALA A 332 24.25 -1.06 -6.90
CA ALA A 332 23.19 -2.08 -7.00
C ALA A 332 22.68 -2.22 -8.44
N ILE A 333 22.50 -1.11 -9.16
CA ILE A 333 22.12 -1.11 -10.57
C ILE A 333 23.22 -1.80 -11.41
N GLU A 334 24.48 -1.38 -11.30
CA GLU A 334 25.62 -1.96 -12.02
C GLU A 334 25.72 -3.47 -11.79
N THR A 335 25.54 -3.92 -10.53
CA THR A 335 25.59 -5.35 -10.17
C THR A 335 24.59 -6.16 -10.98
N LEU A 336 23.31 -5.72 -11.05
CA LEU A 336 22.30 -6.48 -11.80
C LEU A 336 22.34 -6.21 -13.31
N MET A 337 22.96 -5.14 -13.78
CA MET A 337 23.16 -4.92 -15.21
C MET A 337 24.25 -5.84 -15.77
N THR A 338 25.32 -6.06 -15.01
CA THR A 338 26.49 -6.86 -15.45
C THR A 338 26.35 -8.36 -15.19
N ASP A 339 25.63 -8.74 -14.12
CA ASP A 339 25.41 -10.16 -13.78
C ASP A 339 24.05 -10.66 -14.27
N GLY A 340 24.01 -11.11 -15.50
CA GLY A 340 22.80 -11.65 -16.13
C GLY A 340 22.27 -12.93 -15.46
N ALA A 341 23.15 -13.77 -14.89
CA ALA A 341 22.75 -15.00 -14.19
C ALA A 341 22.01 -14.66 -12.89
N ARG A 342 22.59 -13.77 -12.07
CA ARG A 342 21.98 -13.28 -10.85
C ARG A 342 20.67 -12.57 -11.13
N ARG A 343 20.59 -11.73 -12.17
CA ARG A 343 19.36 -11.05 -12.58
C ARG A 343 18.25 -12.05 -12.92
N ARG A 344 18.51 -13.11 -13.67
CA ARG A 344 17.53 -14.15 -14.02
C ARG A 344 17.07 -14.92 -12.78
N GLN A 345 17.99 -15.29 -11.89
CA GLN A 345 17.66 -15.95 -10.63
C GLN A 345 16.74 -15.08 -9.77
N MET A 346 17.11 -13.81 -9.58
CA MET A 346 16.27 -12.87 -8.82
C MET A 346 14.90 -12.61 -9.46
N ALA A 347 14.81 -12.66 -10.79
CA ALA A 347 13.54 -12.54 -11.51
C ALA A 347 12.57 -13.67 -11.16
N ALA A 348 13.06 -14.91 -11.14
CA ALA A 348 12.26 -16.07 -10.73
C ALA A 348 11.85 -16.00 -9.26
N GLU A 349 12.78 -15.63 -8.38
CA GLU A 349 12.50 -15.45 -6.95
C GLU A 349 11.52 -14.29 -6.70
N ALA A 350 11.58 -13.22 -7.49
CA ALA A 350 10.63 -12.09 -7.39
C ALA A 350 9.19 -12.55 -7.70
N MET A 351 8.98 -13.31 -8.76
CA MET A 351 7.67 -13.88 -9.09
C MET A 351 7.14 -14.80 -7.99
N ASN A 352 7.99 -15.70 -7.50
CA ASN A 352 7.62 -16.63 -6.42
C ASN A 352 7.29 -15.87 -5.13
N TYR A 353 8.04 -14.82 -4.81
CA TYR A 353 7.81 -14.01 -3.61
C TYR A 353 6.50 -13.23 -3.72
N ALA A 354 6.24 -12.57 -4.86
CA ALA A 354 5.01 -11.85 -5.09
C ALA A 354 3.79 -12.78 -4.98
N SER A 355 3.80 -13.93 -5.67
CA SER A 355 2.67 -14.86 -5.68
C SER A 355 2.43 -15.51 -4.33
N SER A 356 3.47 -15.83 -3.55
CA SER A 356 3.31 -16.51 -2.25
C SER A 356 2.97 -15.57 -1.10
N GLN A 357 3.44 -14.30 -1.13
CA GLN A 357 3.30 -13.37 -0.01
C GLN A 357 2.33 -12.22 -0.28
N HIS A 358 2.15 -11.81 -1.53
CA HIS A 358 1.46 -10.58 -1.90
C HIS A 358 0.24 -10.79 -2.81
N ASP A 359 -0.20 -12.05 -2.97
CA ASP A 359 -1.38 -12.35 -3.78
C ASP A 359 -2.67 -12.23 -2.95
N LEU A 360 -3.70 -11.77 -3.60
CA LEU A 360 -5.02 -11.49 -3.04
C LEU A 360 -5.67 -12.70 -2.35
N PRO A 361 -5.63 -13.95 -2.87
CA PRO A 361 -6.21 -15.11 -2.17
C PRO A 361 -5.55 -15.41 -0.81
N ALA A 362 -4.22 -15.30 -0.73
CA ALA A 362 -3.49 -15.54 0.52
C ALA A 362 -3.83 -14.49 1.59
N ALA A 363 -3.89 -13.21 1.19
CA ALA A 363 -4.31 -12.12 2.07
C ALA A 363 -5.77 -12.27 2.50
N ALA A 364 -6.65 -12.63 1.58
CA ALA A 364 -8.07 -12.86 1.86
C ALA A 364 -8.27 -13.93 2.93
N ALA A 365 -7.57 -15.05 2.85
CA ALA A 365 -7.65 -16.12 3.86
C ALA A 365 -7.26 -15.62 5.26
N ARG A 366 -6.18 -14.86 5.39
CA ARG A 366 -5.75 -14.25 6.68
C ARG A 366 -6.79 -13.27 7.22
N ILE A 367 -7.29 -12.38 6.37
CA ILE A 367 -8.33 -11.39 6.74
C ILE A 367 -9.58 -12.11 7.23
N ASN A 368 -9.98 -13.19 6.57
CA ASN A 368 -11.16 -13.98 6.99
C ASN A 368 -11.01 -14.56 8.39
N VAL A 369 -9.85 -15.09 8.74
CA VAL A 369 -9.57 -15.58 10.09
C VAL A 369 -9.79 -14.50 11.14
N VAL A 370 -9.30 -13.29 10.89
CA VAL A 370 -9.48 -12.13 11.79
C VAL A 370 -10.95 -11.77 11.94
N LEU A 371 -11.70 -11.72 10.85
CA LEU A 371 -13.13 -11.38 10.88
C LEU A 371 -13.95 -12.43 11.62
N CYS A 372 -13.75 -13.72 11.34
CA CYS A 372 -14.46 -14.81 12.02
C CYS A 372 -14.18 -14.79 13.52
N ARG A 373 -12.95 -14.56 13.93
CA ARG A 373 -12.56 -14.46 15.35
C ARG A 373 -13.20 -13.26 16.02
N ALA A 374 -13.15 -12.06 15.40
CA ALA A 374 -13.77 -10.87 15.96
C ALA A 374 -15.27 -11.02 16.18
N ILE A 375 -15.98 -11.69 15.26
CA ILE A 375 -17.43 -11.99 15.39
C ILE A 375 -17.68 -13.00 16.52
N ALA A 376 -16.92 -14.09 16.58
CA ALA A 376 -17.08 -15.13 17.59
C ALA A 376 -16.87 -14.60 19.02
N GLU A 377 -15.84 -13.79 19.24
CA GLU A 377 -15.56 -13.16 20.53
C GLU A 377 -16.60 -12.13 20.93
N HIS A 378 -17.07 -11.33 19.97
CA HIS A 378 -18.16 -10.39 20.23
C HIS A 378 -19.43 -11.12 20.69
N ALA A 379 -19.78 -12.24 20.04
CA ALA A 379 -20.90 -13.07 20.43
C ALA A 379 -20.73 -13.69 21.83
N SER A 380 -19.53 -14.17 22.15
CA SER A 380 -19.22 -14.76 23.48
C SER A 380 -19.34 -13.73 24.60
N THR A 381 -18.85 -12.52 24.39
CA THR A 381 -18.94 -11.39 25.36
C THR A 381 -20.40 -11.04 25.65
N ARG A 382 -21.27 -11.04 24.64
CA ARG A 382 -22.72 -10.83 24.80
C ARG A 382 -23.37 -11.91 25.67
N SER A 383 -23.04 -13.17 25.44
CA SER A 383 -23.60 -14.30 26.20
C SER A 383 -23.22 -14.21 27.68
N THR A 384 -22.03 -13.75 28.01
CA THR A 384 -21.55 -13.60 29.38
C THR A 384 -22.25 -12.43 30.08
N ILE A 385 -22.41 -11.28 29.41
CA ILE A 385 -23.10 -10.12 30.00
C ILE A 385 -24.61 -10.42 30.24
N GLY A 386 -25.26 -11.13 29.30
CA GLY A 386 -26.67 -11.52 29.44
C GLY A 386 -26.97 -12.51 30.56
N ARG A 387 -25.93 -13.24 31.04
CA ARG A 387 -26.07 -14.19 32.17
C ARG A 387 -25.87 -13.58 33.56
N VAL A 388 -25.28 -12.36 33.60
CA VAL A 388 -24.94 -11.67 34.86
C VAL A 388 -25.99 -10.61 35.24
N ALA A 389 -26.99 -10.33 34.40
CA ALA A 389 -28.09 -9.44 34.76
C ALA A 389 -28.98 -10.18 35.79
N PRO A 390 -29.11 -9.69 37.05
CA PRO A 390 -29.98 -10.33 38.03
C PRO A 390 -31.46 -10.19 37.63
N ARG A 391 -32.21 -11.23 37.86
CA ARG A 391 -33.69 -11.26 37.80
C ARG A 391 -34.26 -10.30 38.82
#